data_64238103871dd9e1720f4f7c1a894a9f
#
_entry.id   64238103871dd9e1720f4f7c1a894a9f
#
_cell.length_a   1.000
_cell.length_b   1.000
_cell.length_c   1.000
_cell.angle_alpha   90.00
_cell.angle_beta   90.00
_cell.angle_gamma   90.00
#
_symmetry.space_group_name_H-M   'P 1'
#
loop_
_entity.id
_entity.type
_entity.pdbx_description
1 polymer ?
#
loop_
_entity_poly.entity_id
_entity_poly.type
_entity_poly.pdbx_seq_one_letter_code
_entity_poly.pdbx_strand_id
1 'polypeptide(L)'
;MNYDMSSYFEDPEFKEALARYEGMVENHTPAYFEADELTDIAEYYASKGRHKDADKAINLAIQLHPDNIDALIFRARSLMLLGKKEEAQMVMQLINNPADRRSEERRVG
;
A
#
# COMPACT_ATOMS: atom_id res chain seq x y z
N MET A 1 -19.85 5.13 16.69
CA MET A 1 -20.31 4.23 15.72
C MET A 1 -19.18 3.49 15.08
N ASN A 2 -19.38 2.28 14.88
CA ASN A 2 -18.34 1.45 14.34
C ASN A 2 -18.25 1.55 12.86
N TYR A 3 -17.10 1.85 12.38
CA TYR A 3 -16.87 1.79 10.99
C TYR A 3 -16.30 0.42 10.66
N ASP A 4 -17.01 -0.30 9.85
CA ASP A 4 -16.67 -1.69 9.61
C ASP A 4 -16.29 -1.87 8.16
N MET A 5 -15.05 -2.19 7.90
CA MET A 5 -14.57 -2.36 6.53
C MET A 5 -15.15 -3.59 5.86
N SER A 6 -15.77 -4.48 6.63
CA SER A 6 -16.23 -5.72 6.01
C SER A 6 -17.30 -5.45 4.97
N SER A 7 -18.14 -4.43 5.14
CA SER A 7 -19.10 -4.15 4.11
C SER A 7 -18.45 -3.54 2.87
N TYR A 8 -17.37 -2.81 3.03
CA TYR A 8 -16.62 -2.35 1.88
C TYR A 8 -16.03 -3.51 1.09
N PHE A 9 -15.54 -4.53 1.81
CA PHE A 9 -14.94 -5.68 1.15
C PHE A 9 -15.98 -6.53 0.42
N GLU A 10 -17.27 -6.29 0.67
CA GLU A 10 -18.32 -6.96 -0.09
C GLU A 10 -18.66 -6.23 -1.37
N ASP A 11 -18.12 -5.05 -1.58
CA ASP A 11 -18.36 -4.26 -2.78
C ASP A 11 -17.89 -5.03 -4.01
N PRO A 12 -18.75 -5.15 -5.05
CA PRO A 12 -18.32 -5.88 -6.25
C PRO A 12 -17.08 -5.31 -6.92
N GLU A 13 -16.91 -3.99 -6.87
CA GLU A 13 -15.71 -3.39 -7.45
C GLU A 13 -14.46 -3.83 -6.72
N PHE A 14 -14.55 -3.88 -5.38
CA PHE A 14 -13.41 -4.36 -4.62
C PHE A 14 -13.14 -5.83 -4.92
N LYS A 15 -14.18 -6.64 -4.96
CA LYS A 15 -14.00 -8.06 -5.22
C LYS A 15 -13.38 -8.30 -6.57
N GLU A 16 -13.75 -7.50 -7.55
CA GLU A 16 -13.19 -7.64 -8.89
C GLU A 16 -11.70 -7.29 -8.87
N ALA A 17 -11.35 -6.20 -8.19
CA ALA A 17 -9.95 -5.81 -8.10
C ALA A 17 -9.13 -6.86 -7.36
N LEU A 18 -9.69 -7.41 -6.29
CA LEU A 18 -8.99 -8.43 -5.53
C LEU A 18 -8.77 -9.69 -6.37
N ALA A 19 -9.79 -10.11 -7.11
CA ALA A 19 -9.66 -11.30 -7.95
C ALA A 19 -8.60 -11.07 -9.03
N ARG A 20 -8.57 -9.86 -9.59
CA ARG A 20 -7.59 -9.53 -10.61
C ARG A 20 -6.18 -9.53 -10.01
N TYR A 21 -6.04 -9.01 -8.79
CA TYR A 21 -4.75 -9.00 -8.12
C TYR A 21 -4.28 -10.42 -7.84
N GLU A 22 -5.16 -11.25 -7.31
CA GLU A 22 -4.78 -12.62 -6.98
C GLU A 22 -4.43 -13.42 -8.23
N GLY A 23 -5.15 -13.17 -9.31
CA GLY A 23 -4.81 -13.81 -10.57
C GLY A 23 -3.44 -13.39 -11.08
N MET A 24 -3.10 -12.11 -10.92
CA MET A 24 -1.78 -11.64 -11.31
C MET A 24 -0.69 -12.32 -10.51
N VAL A 25 -0.87 -12.44 -9.21
CA VAL A 25 0.12 -13.07 -8.36
C VAL A 25 0.26 -14.55 -8.71
N GLU A 26 -0.85 -15.22 -8.89
CA GLU A 26 -0.83 -16.65 -9.13
C GLU A 26 -0.22 -16.98 -10.49
N ASN A 27 -0.53 -16.20 -11.51
CA ASN A 27 -0.09 -16.47 -12.86
C ASN A 27 1.18 -15.75 -13.25
N HIS A 28 1.70 -14.91 -12.34
CA HIS A 28 2.93 -14.16 -12.59
C HIS A 28 2.81 -13.28 -13.82
N THR A 29 1.63 -12.71 -14.03
CA THR A 29 1.41 -11.81 -15.16
C THR A 29 1.33 -10.39 -14.67
N PRO A 30 1.90 -9.43 -15.41
CA PRO A 30 1.83 -8.05 -14.98
C PRO A 30 0.42 -7.49 -15.11
N ALA A 31 0.09 -6.58 -14.21
CA ALA A 31 -1.18 -5.88 -14.27
C ALA A 31 -1.00 -4.54 -13.59
N TYR A 32 -1.82 -3.57 -14.00
CA TYR A 32 -1.78 -2.25 -13.40
C TYR A 32 -2.93 -2.09 -12.43
N PHE A 33 -2.65 -1.43 -11.32
CA PHE A 33 -3.65 -1.13 -10.30
C PHE A 33 -3.48 0.31 -9.86
N GLU A 34 -4.60 0.93 -9.51
CA GLU A 34 -4.56 2.23 -8.86
C GLU A 34 -4.05 2.06 -7.43
N ALA A 35 -3.47 3.14 -6.90
CA ALA A 35 -2.97 3.08 -5.53
C ALA A 35 -4.07 2.73 -4.56
N ASP A 36 -5.26 3.30 -4.74
CA ASP A 36 -6.37 3.02 -3.85
C ASP A 36 -6.76 1.55 -3.88
N GLU A 37 -6.73 0.95 -5.06
CA GLU A 37 -7.06 -0.46 -5.16
C GLU A 37 -6.09 -1.30 -4.36
N LEU A 38 -4.80 -1.00 -4.46
CA LEU A 38 -3.79 -1.79 -3.77
C LEU A 38 -3.80 -1.56 -2.27
N THR A 39 -4.05 -0.32 -1.81
CA THR A 39 -4.15 -0.11 -0.38
C THR A 39 -5.37 -0.80 0.20
N ASP A 40 -6.47 -0.83 -0.53
CA ASP A 40 -7.66 -1.54 -0.07
C ASP A 40 -7.39 -3.05 -0.01
N ILE A 41 -6.68 -3.58 -0.98
CA ILE A 41 -6.32 -4.99 -0.98
C ILE A 41 -5.40 -5.29 0.21
N ALA A 42 -4.46 -4.39 0.48
CA ALA A 42 -3.58 -4.58 1.63
C ALA A 42 -4.36 -4.54 2.94
N GLU A 43 -5.33 -3.63 3.06
CA GLU A 43 -6.17 -3.59 4.25
C GLU A 43 -6.95 -4.89 4.41
N TYR A 44 -7.44 -5.41 3.30
CA TYR A 44 -8.17 -6.67 3.35
C TYR A 44 -7.29 -7.79 3.90
N TYR A 45 -6.08 -7.94 3.36
CA TYR A 45 -5.19 -8.99 3.85
C TYR A 45 -4.80 -8.75 5.30
N ALA A 46 -4.56 -7.50 5.67
CA ALA A 46 -4.21 -7.20 7.06
C ALA A 46 -5.35 -7.58 8.00
N SER A 47 -6.59 -7.34 7.59
CA SER A 47 -7.75 -7.68 8.42
C SER A 47 -7.89 -9.18 8.60
N LYS A 48 -7.32 -9.96 7.69
CA LYS A 48 -7.33 -11.42 7.79
C LYS A 48 -6.09 -11.95 8.49
N GLY A 49 -5.22 -11.10 8.99
CA GLY A 49 -3.99 -11.52 9.62
C GLY A 49 -2.91 -11.94 8.65
N ARG A 50 -3.10 -11.72 7.37
CA ARG A 50 -2.13 -12.12 6.34
C ARG A 50 -1.21 -10.95 6.03
N HIS A 51 -0.31 -10.68 6.95
CA HIS A 51 0.50 -9.47 6.88
C HIS A 51 1.52 -9.51 5.75
N LYS A 52 2.03 -10.69 5.40
CA LYS A 52 2.96 -10.78 4.30
C LYS A 52 2.28 -10.45 2.98
N ASP A 53 1.05 -10.90 2.81
CA ASP A 53 0.32 -10.57 1.60
C ASP A 53 -0.04 -9.10 1.55
N ALA A 54 -0.35 -8.52 2.70
CA ALA A 54 -0.60 -7.09 2.77
C ALA A 54 0.65 -6.31 2.37
N ASP A 55 1.81 -6.73 2.84
CA ASP A 55 3.06 -6.07 2.48
C ASP A 55 3.33 -6.15 1.00
N LYS A 56 3.05 -7.29 0.38
CA LYS A 56 3.27 -7.41 -1.05
C LYS A 56 2.40 -6.43 -1.83
N ALA A 57 1.15 -6.28 -1.42
CA ALA A 57 0.26 -5.34 -2.11
C ALA A 57 0.76 -3.92 -1.93
N ILE A 58 1.21 -3.58 -0.73
CA ILE A 58 1.71 -2.23 -0.47
C ILE A 58 3.01 -1.97 -1.21
N ASN A 59 3.88 -2.97 -1.29
CA ASN A 59 5.12 -2.80 -2.04
C ASN A 59 4.82 -2.50 -3.49
N LEU A 60 3.84 -3.19 -4.07
CA LEU A 60 3.46 -2.90 -5.44
C LEU A 60 2.87 -1.51 -5.56
N ALA A 61 2.07 -1.09 -4.58
CA ALA A 61 1.49 0.24 -4.61
C ALA A 61 2.59 1.31 -4.61
N ILE A 62 3.61 1.14 -3.80
CA ILE A 62 4.69 2.10 -3.74
C ILE A 62 5.52 2.05 -5.01
N GLN A 63 5.68 0.87 -5.59
CA GLN A 63 6.42 0.72 -6.82
C GLN A 63 5.74 1.44 -7.98
N LEU A 64 4.42 1.31 -8.08
CA LEU A 64 3.67 1.93 -9.16
C LEU A 64 3.36 3.40 -8.89
N HIS A 65 3.21 3.75 -7.61
CA HIS A 65 2.80 5.10 -7.22
C HIS A 65 3.67 5.56 -6.04
N PRO A 66 4.93 5.88 -6.30
CA PRO A 66 5.85 6.18 -5.20
C PRO A 66 5.50 7.41 -4.39
N ASP A 67 4.69 8.30 -4.94
CA ASP A 67 4.32 9.51 -4.22
C ASP A 67 3.00 9.39 -3.47
N ASN A 68 2.37 8.23 -3.51
CA ASN A 68 1.07 8.09 -2.87
C ASN A 68 1.23 8.05 -1.36
N ILE A 69 0.62 9.03 -0.70
CA ILE A 69 0.76 9.18 0.75
C ILE A 69 0.08 8.03 1.50
N ASP A 70 -1.08 7.60 1.03
CA ASP A 70 -1.80 6.53 1.73
C ASP A 70 -1.00 5.24 1.76
N ALA A 71 -0.35 4.92 0.65
CA ALA A 71 0.49 3.72 0.62
C ALA A 71 1.67 3.84 1.57
N LEU A 72 2.28 5.03 1.62
CA LEU A 72 3.40 5.25 2.52
C LEU A 72 2.96 5.17 3.97
N ILE A 73 1.79 5.72 4.30
CA ILE A 73 1.28 5.65 5.66
C ILE A 73 1.04 4.19 6.05
N PHE A 74 0.45 3.42 5.15
CA PHE A 74 0.23 2.00 5.44
C PHE A 74 1.56 1.30 5.70
N ARG A 75 2.56 1.60 4.88
CA ARG A 75 3.87 0.99 5.05
C ARG A 75 4.48 1.35 6.39
N ALA A 76 4.39 2.62 6.78
CA ALA A 76 4.96 3.05 8.06
C ALA A 76 4.27 2.35 9.22
N ARG A 77 2.95 2.24 9.16
CA ARG A 77 2.23 1.54 10.23
C ARG A 77 2.63 0.08 10.31
N SER A 78 2.75 -0.55 9.15
CA SER A 78 3.14 -1.95 9.10
C SER A 78 4.51 -2.16 9.71
N LEU A 79 5.45 -1.29 9.38
CA LEU A 79 6.80 -1.40 9.92
C LEU A 79 6.80 -1.20 11.44
N MET A 80 5.98 -0.28 11.94
CA MET A 80 5.87 -0.08 13.37
C MET A 80 5.34 -1.33 14.06
N LEU A 81 4.36 -1.96 13.47
CA LEU A 81 3.80 -3.19 14.05
C LEU A 81 4.83 -4.31 14.09
N LEU A 82 5.73 -4.32 13.13
CA LEU A 82 6.78 -5.32 13.09
C LEU A 82 7.98 -4.96 13.96
N GLY A 83 7.95 -3.82 14.61
CA GLY A 83 9.04 -3.38 15.46
C GLY A 83 10.20 -2.75 14.71
N LYS A 84 10.03 -2.47 13.44
CA LYS A 84 11.08 -1.87 12.63
C LYS A 84 10.96 -0.36 12.66
N LYS A 85 11.30 0.21 13.81
CA LYS A 85 11.06 1.63 14.04
C LYS A 85 11.89 2.51 13.14
N GLU A 86 13.14 2.14 12.90
CA GLU A 86 14.00 2.98 12.08
C GLU A 86 13.53 3.05 10.66
N GLU A 87 13.11 1.92 10.11
CA GLU A 87 12.58 1.92 8.76
C GLU A 87 11.28 2.70 8.69
N ALA A 88 10.45 2.56 9.72
CA ALA A 88 9.21 3.33 9.75
C ALA A 88 9.48 4.81 9.77
N GLN A 89 10.49 5.24 10.52
CA GLN A 89 10.83 6.65 10.56
C GLN A 89 11.31 7.17 9.21
N MET A 90 12.06 6.35 8.49
CA MET A 90 12.48 6.75 7.16
C MET A 90 11.30 6.96 6.24
N VAL A 91 10.31 6.06 6.31
CA VAL A 91 9.11 6.22 5.51
C VAL A 91 8.35 7.46 5.92
N MET A 92 8.27 7.72 7.22
CA MET A 92 7.56 8.90 7.69
C MET A 92 8.25 10.19 7.26
N GLN A 93 9.56 10.18 7.14
CA GLN A 93 10.24 11.35 6.60
C GLN A 93 9.85 11.61 5.16
N LEU A 94 9.67 10.56 4.38
CA LEU A 94 9.21 10.73 3.01
C LEU A 94 7.82 11.36 2.97
N ILE A 95 6.97 10.99 3.93
CA ILE A 95 5.64 11.56 3.99
C ILE A 95 5.69 13.03 4.40
N ASN A 96 6.50 13.33 5.41
CA ASN A 96 6.53 14.68 5.98
C ASN A 96 7.37 15.64 5.18
N ASN A 97 8.27 15.15 4.36
CA ASN A 97 9.19 16.00 3.60
C ASN A 97 9.11 15.64 2.12
N PRO A 98 8.02 16.03 1.46
CA PRO A 98 7.89 15.72 0.04
C PRO A 98 9.03 16.25 -0.79
N ALA A 99 9.65 17.33 -0.36
CA ALA A 99 10.77 17.86 -1.10
C ALA A 99 11.92 16.87 -1.15
N ASP A 100 12.14 16.12 -0.08
CA ASP A 100 13.20 15.12 -0.07
C ASP A 100 12.94 14.03 -1.09
N ARG A 101 11.69 13.60 -1.21
CA ARG A 101 11.36 12.57 -2.17
C ARG A 101 11.69 13.00 -3.58
N ARG A 102 11.58 14.30 -3.84
CA ARG A 102 11.75 14.84 -5.17
C ARG A 102 13.03 15.65 -5.29
N SER A 103 13.93 15.46 -4.37
CA SER A 103 15.12 16.29 -4.33
C SER A 103 15.93 16.17 -5.60
N GLU A 104 15.98 15.00 -6.19
CA GLU A 104 16.74 14.86 -7.42
C GLU A 104 16.17 15.67 -8.53
N GLU A 105 14.87 15.70 -8.64
CA GLU A 105 14.24 16.51 -9.65
C GLU A 105 14.54 17.97 -9.45
N ARG A 106 14.57 18.37 -8.19
CA ARG A 106 14.76 19.76 -7.90
C ARG A 106 16.17 20.24 -8.02
N ARG A 107 17.08 19.32 -8.09
CA ARG A 107 18.44 19.71 -8.17
C ARG A 107 18.77 20.37 -9.44
N VAL A 108 17.94 20.23 -10.38
CA VAL A 108 18.19 20.86 -11.60
C VAL A 108 18.28 22.33 -11.48
N GLY A 109 17.59 22.84 -10.57
CA GLY A 109 17.48 24.29 -10.45
C GLY A 109 18.75 24.94 -10.13
#